data_c019f6ad0939fa18c2356ad6c71bc0f4
#
_entry.id   c019f6ad0939fa18c2356ad6c71bc0f4
#
_cell.length_a   1.000
_cell.length_b   1.000
_cell.length_c   1.000
_cell.angle_alpha   90.00
_cell.angle_beta   90.00
_cell.angle_gamma   90.00
#
_symmetry.space_group_name_H-M   'P 1'
#
loop_
_entity.id
_entity.type
_entity.pdbx_description
1 polymer ?
#
loop_
_entity_poly.entity_id
_entity_poly.type
_entity_poly.pdbx_seq_one_letter_code
_entity_poly.pdbx_strand_id
1 'polypeptide(L)'
;MSNKFIIEKNIISDDSSCYLIAEIGSNHNRSKKTVKKLIDASADAGFNAVKFQIYDPEEAFSKNESTKDVRLNHLYGLKPWWQIARDKILMPREWFEEMFLYVRKKKMTPLSSIHNLKDFPF
;
A
#
# COMPACT_ATOMS: atom_id res chain seq x y z
N MET A 1 12.45 25.34 19.36
CA MET A 1 11.14 24.68 19.59
C MET A 1 11.22 23.29 18.96
N SER A 2 11.00 22.22 19.74
CA SER A 2 10.95 20.85 19.18
C SER A 2 9.75 20.76 18.25
N ASN A 3 9.98 20.42 16.98
CA ASN A 3 8.91 20.19 16.02
C ASN A 3 8.14 18.93 16.41
N LYS A 4 6.86 19.08 16.71
CA LYS A 4 5.97 17.97 17.09
C LYS A 4 4.80 17.90 16.13
N PHE A 5 4.45 16.69 15.71
CA PHE A 5 3.17 16.42 15.03
C PHE A 5 2.56 15.12 15.57
N ILE A 6 1.30 14.88 15.28
CA ILE A 6 0.55 13.76 15.83
C ILE A 6 0.00 12.93 14.67
N ILE A 7 0.23 11.63 14.74
CA ILE A 7 -0.43 10.64 13.88
C ILE A 7 -1.35 9.82 14.79
N GLU A 8 -2.66 10.08 14.71
CA GLU A 8 -3.67 9.54 15.63
C GLU A 8 -3.29 9.79 17.10
N LYS A 9 -2.88 8.77 17.85
CA LYS A 9 -2.45 8.89 19.25
C LYS A 9 -0.94 8.98 19.46
N ASN A 10 -0.15 8.88 18.39
CA ASN A 10 1.30 8.87 18.46
C ASN A 10 1.87 10.27 18.26
N ILE A 11 2.68 10.73 19.21
CA ILE A 11 3.45 11.97 19.10
C ILE A 11 4.75 11.66 18.37
N ILE A 12 5.03 12.39 17.31
CA ILE A 12 6.25 12.31 16.53
C ILE A 12 7.07 13.56 16.79
N SER A 13 8.29 13.40 17.28
CA SER A 13 9.22 14.50 17.61
C SER A 13 10.65 14.01 17.59
N ASP A 14 11.60 14.93 17.70
CA ASP A 14 13.02 14.61 17.76
C ASP A 14 13.37 13.70 18.97
N ASP A 15 12.58 13.78 20.04
CA ASP A 15 12.78 13.03 21.28
C ASP A 15 11.90 11.77 21.37
N SER A 16 11.02 11.50 20.39
CA SER A 16 10.15 10.33 20.40
C SER A 16 10.82 9.09 19.82
N SER A 17 10.33 7.91 20.19
CA SER A 17 10.71 6.68 19.50
C SER A 17 10.36 6.76 18.02
N CYS A 18 11.11 6.04 17.17
CA CYS A 18 10.87 5.98 15.74
C CYS A 18 9.46 5.43 15.45
N TYR A 19 8.72 6.12 14.59
CA TYR A 19 7.43 5.65 14.10
C TYR A 19 7.63 4.72 12.91
N LEU A 20 7.37 3.43 13.10
CA LEU A 20 7.63 2.39 12.10
C LEU A 20 6.42 2.15 11.22
N ILE A 21 6.61 2.22 9.91
CA ILE A 21 5.57 2.00 8.91
C ILE A 21 5.94 0.77 8.08
N ALA A 22 5.11 -0.27 8.10
CA ALA A 22 5.27 -1.42 7.23
C ALA A 22 4.65 -1.13 5.86
N GLU A 23 5.46 -1.13 4.80
CA GLU A 23 4.99 -0.99 3.43
C GLU A 23 4.57 -2.34 2.87
N ILE A 24 3.26 -2.60 2.79
CA ILE A 24 2.71 -3.79 2.13
C ILE A 24 2.68 -3.57 0.62
N GLY A 25 2.27 -2.38 0.18
CA GLY A 25 2.24 -1.99 -1.23
C GLY A 25 1.59 -3.04 -2.12
N SER A 26 2.37 -3.65 -3.01
CA SER A 26 1.94 -4.72 -3.92
C SER A 26 2.48 -6.11 -3.57
N ASN A 27 3.04 -6.31 -2.38
CA ASN A 27 3.71 -7.56 -1.98
C ASN A 27 2.75 -8.70 -1.62
N HIS A 28 1.46 -8.50 -1.79
CA HIS A 28 0.42 -9.45 -1.36
C HIS A 28 0.04 -10.48 -2.43
N ASN A 29 0.68 -10.43 -3.62
CA ASN A 29 0.38 -11.34 -4.73
C ASN A 29 -1.14 -11.47 -5.00
N ARG A 30 -1.86 -10.38 -4.88
CA ARG A 30 -3.32 -10.25 -5.06
C ARG A 30 -4.14 -11.30 -4.28
N SER A 31 -3.73 -11.58 -3.06
CA SER A 31 -4.38 -12.54 -2.15
C SER A 31 -4.75 -11.85 -0.84
N LYS A 32 -6.04 -11.75 -0.51
CA LYS A 32 -6.52 -11.24 0.78
C LYS A 32 -5.89 -11.97 1.97
N LYS A 33 -5.69 -13.29 1.84
CA LYS A 33 -5.04 -14.10 2.87
C LYS A 33 -3.60 -13.63 3.10
N THR A 34 -2.89 -13.31 2.02
CA THR A 34 -1.51 -12.82 2.12
C THR A 34 -1.48 -11.41 2.71
N VAL A 35 -2.41 -10.51 2.32
CA VAL A 35 -2.52 -9.18 2.94
C VAL A 35 -2.68 -9.32 4.46
N LYS A 36 -3.62 -10.14 4.93
CA LYS A 36 -3.85 -10.35 6.37
C LYS A 36 -2.62 -10.91 7.08
N LYS A 37 -1.90 -11.86 6.47
CA LYS A 37 -0.64 -12.37 7.04
C LYS A 37 0.44 -11.29 7.15
N LEU A 38 0.56 -10.42 6.15
CA LEU A 38 1.51 -9.30 6.19
C LEU A 38 1.14 -8.30 7.29
N ILE A 39 -0.15 -8.01 7.47
CA ILE A 39 -0.65 -7.16 8.56
C ILE A 39 -0.34 -7.82 9.92
N ASP A 40 -0.61 -9.12 10.07
CA ASP A 40 -0.33 -9.85 11.31
C ASP A 40 1.17 -9.81 11.63
N ALA A 41 2.02 -10.12 10.67
CA ALA A 41 3.48 -10.07 10.85
C ALA A 41 3.99 -8.65 11.20
N SER A 42 3.37 -7.61 10.63
CA SER A 42 3.70 -6.23 10.96
C SER A 42 3.32 -5.88 12.41
N ALA A 43 2.15 -6.35 12.87
CA ALA A 43 1.72 -6.17 14.26
C ALA A 43 2.65 -6.91 15.23
N ASP A 44 3.00 -8.15 14.93
CA ASP A 44 3.88 -8.99 15.76
C ASP A 44 5.30 -8.41 15.85
N ALA A 45 5.76 -7.74 14.77
CA ALA A 45 7.04 -7.04 14.72
C ALA A 45 7.02 -5.65 15.38
N GLY A 46 5.88 -5.18 15.90
CA GLY A 46 5.75 -3.92 16.63
C GLY A 46 5.68 -2.67 15.76
N PHE A 47 5.26 -2.78 14.49
CA PHE A 47 5.04 -1.62 13.63
C PHE A 47 3.86 -0.77 14.12
N ASN A 48 3.97 0.55 13.94
CA ASN A 48 2.93 1.51 14.30
C ASN A 48 1.85 1.64 13.24
N ALA A 49 2.21 1.45 11.98
CA ALA A 49 1.32 1.61 10.83
C ALA A 49 1.60 0.60 9.73
N VAL A 50 0.60 0.39 8.89
CA VAL A 50 0.71 -0.35 7.63
C VAL A 50 0.34 0.57 6.49
N LYS A 51 1.17 0.64 5.44
CA LYS A 51 0.91 1.45 4.26
C LYS A 51 0.60 0.60 3.03
N PHE A 52 -0.45 1.01 2.34
CA PHE A 52 -0.91 0.47 1.05
C PHE A 52 -0.69 1.48 -0.06
N GLN A 53 -1.09 1.15 -1.28
CA GLN A 53 -1.03 2.02 -2.44
C GLN A 53 -2.39 2.02 -3.16
N ILE A 54 -2.97 3.21 -3.33
CA ILE A 54 -4.19 3.42 -4.11
C ILE A 54 -3.83 4.21 -5.36
N TYR A 55 -4.02 3.61 -6.52
CA TYR A 55 -3.91 4.30 -7.81
C TYR A 55 -4.72 3.58 -8.89
N ASP A 56 -5.05 4.32 -9.93
CA ASP A 56 -5.63 3.77 -11.15
C ASP A 56 -4.49 3.49 -12.13
N PRO A 57 -4.22 2.23 -12.50
CA PRO A 57 -3.12 1.90 -13.40
C PRO A 57 -3.23 2.55 -14.77
N GLU A 58 -4.45 2.79 -15.27
CA GLU A 58 -4.66 3.44 -16.56
C GLU A 58 -4.26 4.92 -16.57
N GLU A 59 -4.28 5.55 -15.40
CA GLU A 59 -3.86 6.94 -15.21
C GLU A 59 -2.41 7.06 -14.71
N ALA A 60 -1.93 6.04 -13.97
CA ALA A 60 -0.60 6.04 -13.39
C ALA A 60 0.50 5.63 -14.36
N PHE A 61 0.19 4.82 -15.39
CA PHE A 61 1.17 4.30 -16.33
C PHE A 61 0.89 4.76 -17.76
N SER A 62 1.96 4.94 -18.53
CA SER A 62 1.85 5.21 -19.96
C SER A 62 1.13 4.05 -20.67
N LYS A 63 0.18 4.38 -21.53
CA LYS A 63 -0.53 3.39 -22.37
C LYS A 63 0.40 2.67 -23.35
N ASN A 64 1.53 3.29 -23.69
CA ASN A 64 2.54 2.74 -24.58
C ASN A 64 3.59 1.86 -23.86
N GLU A 65 3.59 1.87 -22.52
CA GLU A 65 4.54 1.06 -21.75
C GLU A 65 4.09 -0.40 -21.70
N SER A 66 5.02 -1.29 -21.99
CA SER A 66 4.79 -2.73 -22.02
C SER A 66 5.52 -3.46 -20.91
N THR A 67 5.17 -4.72 -20.68
CA THR A 67 5.89 -5.61 -19.77
C THR A 67 7.37 -5.77 -20.11
N LYS A 68 7.79 -5.54 -21.37
CA LYS A 68 9.19 -5.54 -21.78
C LYS A 68 9.95 -4.35 -21.20
N ASP A 69 9.34 -3.17 -21.21
CA ASP A 69 9.96 -1.94 -20.71
C ASP A 69 10.24 -2.00 -19.22
N VAL A 70 9.38 -2.67 -18.45
CA VAL A 70 9.57 -2.95 -17.01
C VAL A 70 10.27 -4.29 -16.73
N ARG A 71 10.79 -4.96 -17.77
CA ARG A 71 11.54 -6.23 -17.70
C ARG A 71 10.79 -7.41 -17.08
N LEU A 72 9.47 -7.43 -17.20
CA LEU A 72 8.60 -8.48 -16.66
C LEU A 72 7.91 -9.33 -17.75
N ASN A 73 8.32 -9.18 -19.00
CA ASN A 73 7.77 -9.94 -20.13
C ASN A 73 8.02 -11.45 -20.04
N HIS A 74 9.05 -11.88 -19.31
CA HIS A 74 9.31 -13.31 -19.06
C HIS A 74 8.28 -13.96 -18.13
N LEU A 75 7.58 -13.17 -17.31
CA LEU A 75 6.53 -13.66 -16.40
C LEU A 75 5.12 -13.55 -17.00
N TYR A 76 4.86 -12.50 -17.77
CA TYR A 76 3.51 -12.13 -18.20
C TYR A 76 3.31 -12.12 -19.72
N GLY A 77 4.35 -12.44 -20.50
CA GLY A 77 4.35 -12.23 -21.94
C GLY A 77 4.40 -10.74 -22.32
N LEU A 78 4.36 -10.44 -23.60
CA LEU A 78 4.35 -9.05 -24.09
C LEU A 78 2.92 -8.48 -24.00
N LYS A 79 2.68 -7.60 -23.03
CA LYS A 79 1.38 -6.97 -22.75
C LYS A 79 1.55 -5.52 -22.30
N PRO A 80 0.52 -4.67 -22.42
CA PRO A 80 0.52 -3.36 -21.78
C PRO A 80 0.74 -3.46 -20.28
N TRP A 81 1.70 -2.66 -19.76
CA TRP A 81 2.06 -2.75 -18.34
C TRP A 81 0.90 -2.40 -17.41
N TRP A 82 0.13 -1.37 -17.74
CA TRP A 82 -1.02 -0.97 -16.93
C TRP A 82 -2.06 -2.07 -16.73
N GLN A 83 -2.28 -2.94 -17.74
CA GLN A 83 -3.19 -4.08 -17.61
C GLN A 83 -2.67 -5.11 -16.61
N ILE A 84 -1.37 -5.43 -16.68
CA ILE A 84 -0.75 -6.35 -15.72
C ILE A 84 -0.79 -5.78 -14.30
N ALA A 85 -0.50 -4.49 -14.14
CA ALA A 85 -0.60 -3.80 -12.86
C ALA A 85 -2.02 -3.92 -12.28
N ARG A 86 -3.06 -3.65 -13.10
CA ARG A 86 -4.46 -3.75 -12.69
C ARG A 86 -4.85 -5.18 -12.32
N ASP A 87 -4.50 -6.16 -13.16
CA ASP A 87 -5.08 -7.51 -13.08
C ASP A 87 -4.28 -8.46 -12.19
N LYS A 88 -2.99 -8.18 -11.94
CA LYS A 88 -2.07 -9.11 -11.26
C LYS A 88 -1.36 -8.53 -10.04
N ILE A 89 -1.21 -7.21 -9.95
CA ILE A 89 -0.31 -6.60 -8.97
C ILE A 89 -1.06 -5.80 -7.92
N LEU A 90 -1.93 -4.88 -8.34
CA LEU A 90 -2.65 -4.01 -7.43
C LEU A 90 -3.63 -4.75 -6.53
N MET A 91 -3.74 -4.25 -5.32
CA MET A 91 -4.84 -4.62 -4.43
C MET A 91 -6.15 -4.06 -5.00
N PRO A 92 -7.19 -4.90 -5.19
CA PRO A 92 -8.50 -4.43 -5.62
C PRO A 92 -9.06 -3.37 -4.68
N ARG A 93 -9.66 -2.30 -5.27
CA ARG A 93 -10.14 -1.15 -4.50
C ARG A 93 -11.17 -1.55 -3.43
N GLU A 94 -12.03 -2.50 -3.74
CA GLU A 94 -13.04 -3.03 -2.85
C GLU A 94 -12.51 -3.78 -1.61
N TRP A 95 -11.17 -4.01 -1.54
CA TRP A 95 -10.57 -4.65 -0.37
C TRP A 95 -10.09 -3.65 0.68
N PHE A 96 -9.93 -2.36 0.31
CA PHE A 96 -9.30 -1.37 1.18
C PHE A 96 -10.05 -1.19 2.49
N GLU A 97 -11.38 -1.03 2.46
CA GLU A 97 -12.17 -0.86 3.68
C GLU A 97 -11.96 -2.04 4.65
N GLU A 98 -12.08 -3.28 4.17
CA GLU A 98 -11.87 -4.48 4.98
C GLU A 98 -10.44 -4.52 5.55
N MET A 99 -9.44 -4.20 4.74
CA MET A 99 -8.04 -4.24 5.18
C MET A 99 -7.72 -3.11 6.15
N PHE A 100 -8.26 -1.92 5.96
CA PHE A 100 -8.11 -0.80 6.89
C PHE A 100 -8.71 -1.13 8.26
N LEU A 101 -9.91 -1.69 8.29
CA LEU A 101 -10.54 -2.17 9.53
C LEU A 101 -9.71 -3.27 10.19
N TYR A 102 -9.10 -4.16 9.40
CA TYR A 102 -8.25 -5.22 9.93
C TYR A 102 -6.96 -4.66 10.56
N VAL A 103 -6.31 -3.67 9.93
CA VAL A 103 -5.16 -2.96 10.49
C VAL A 103 -5.52 -2.28 11.82
N ARG A 104 -6.68 -1.58 11.89
CA ARG A 104 -7.17 -0.95 13.12
C ARG A 104 -7.45 -1.97 14.23
N LYS A 105 -8.01 -3.14 13.88
CA LYS A 105 -8.22 -4.25 14.82
C LYS A 105 -6.89 -4.73 15.44
N LYS A 106 -5.79 -4.63 14.69
CA LYS A 106 -4.43 -4.93 15.17
C LYS A 106 -3.77 -3.75 15.91
N LYS A 107 -4.53 -2.69 16.18
CA LYS A 107 -4.08 -1.46 16.88
C LYS A 107 -2.98 -0.67 16.15
N MET A 108 -2.87 -0.84 14.85
CA MET A 108 -2.01 -0.08 13.96
C MET A 108 -2.81 0.97 13.17
N THR A 109 -2.11 1.97 12.65
CA THR A 109 -2.68 3.00 11.78
C THR A 109 -2.66 2.52 10.31
N PRO A 110 -3.80 2.45 9.61
CA PRO A 110 -3.81 2.22 8.17
C PRO A 110 -3.45 3.50 7.43
N LEU A 111 -2.54 3.39 6.49
CA LEU A 111 -2.09 4.47 5.61
C LEU A 111 -2.18 4.03 4.15
N SER A 112 -2.29 4.98 3.25
CA SER A 112 -2.12 4.72 1.82
C SER A 112 -1.46 5.90 1.13
N SER A 113 -0.59 5.63 0.15
CA SER A 113 -0.24 6.63 -0.85
C SER A 113 -1.37 6.74 -1.86
N ILE A 114 -1.72 7.98 -2.20
CA ILE A 114 -2.79 8.33 -3.13
C ILE A 114 -2.12 9.00 -4.33
N HIS A 115 -2.35 8.48 -5.53
CA HIS A 115 -1.69 8.98 -6.73
C HIS A 115 -2.60 9.87 -7.60
N ASN A 116 -3.92 9.83 -7.38
CA ASN A 116 -4.89 10.62 -8.14
C ASN A 116 -5.74 11.48 -7.21
N LEU A 117 -6.03 12.73 -7.62
CA LEU A 117 -6.87 13.65 -6.84
C LEU A 117 -8.27 13.09 -6.59
N LYS A 118 -8.82 12.29 -7.52
CA LYS A 118 -10.13 11.65 -7.37
C LYS A 118 -10.21 10.63 -6.22
N ASP A 119 -9.05 10.15 -5.77
CA ASP A 119 -8.94 9.18 -4.68
C ASP A 119 -8.80 9.84 -3.31
N PHE A 120 -8.68 11.18 -3.26
CA PHE A 120 -8.45 11.92 -2.03
C PHE A 120 -9.57 11.85 -0.99
N PRO A 121 -10.87 11.70 -1.33
CA PRO A 121 -11.93 11.52 -0.34
C PRO A 121 -12.08 10.08 0.18
N PHE A 122 -11.16 9.20 -0.13
CA PHE A 122 -11.22 7.78 0.22
C PHE A 122 -10.99 7.52 1.72
#